data_8feb503e4fa81686fbcb03fcc2f94c00
#
_entry.id   8feb503e4fa81686fbcb03fcc2f94c00
#
_cell.length_a   1.000
_cell.length_b   1.000
_cell.length_c   1.000
_cell.angle_alpha   90.00
_cell.angle_beta   90.00
_cell.angle_gamma   90.00
#
_symmetry.space_group_name_H-M   'P 1'
#
loop_
_entity.id
_entity.type
_entity.pdbx_description
1 polymer ?
#
loop_
_entity_poly.entity_id
_entity_poly.type
_entity_poly.pdbx_seq_one_letter_code
_entity_poly.pdbx_strand_id
1 'polypeptide(L)'
;MSLRTLHDVGELAMPEKGLLAELDSGGYHQCGDGSLPTAGDTARAIRASFLRLLLLGAPDVPRLHEKGLRLRGAWVTGILDLEECRDLHGITLADCRFDSPLILRSAGIDSLLLDGSVLPGLAAERLQAKGGVHLRAVEIDGAIDLRGALLDGDLVLDGSSVVAASRSTPPI
;
A
#
# COMPACT_ATOMS: atom_id res chain seq x y z
N MET A 1 6.46 -19.27 3.76
CA MET A 1 6.79 -19.00 5.18
C MET A 1 6.47 -17.53 5.47
N SER A 2 5.67 -17.28 6.49
CA SER A 2 5.28 -15.90 6.82
C SER A 2 6.41 -15.22 7.59
N LEU A 3 6.90 -14.08 7.08
CA LEU A 3 7.89 -13.26 7.78
C LEU A 3 7.21 -12.60 8.99
N ARG A 4 7.79 -12.71 10.16
CA ARG A 4 7.22 -12.19 11.41
C ARG A 4 8.09 -11.15 12.10
N THR A 5 9.36 -11.11 11.75
CA THR A 5 10.33 -10.20 12.37
C THR A 5 11.16 -9.51 11.31
N LEU A 6 11.75 -8.38 11.67
CA LEU A 6 12.68 -7.66 10.82
C LEU A 6 13.90 -8.54 10.46
N HIS A 7 14.31 -9.39 11.41
CA HIS A 7 15.41 -10.34 11.19
C HIS A 7 15.09 -11.31 10.03
N ASP A 8 13.83 -11.73 9.90
CA ASP A 8 13.39 -12.65 8.83
C ASP A 8 13.52 -12.04 7.43
N VAL A 9 13.45 -10.71 7.33
CA VAL A 9 13.57 -10.00 6.05
C VAL A 9 14.98 -9.97 5.52
N GLY A 10 15.96 -10.15 6.39
CA GLY A 10 17.38 -10.08 6.04
C GLY A 10 17.88 -8.64 5.88
N GLU A 11 18.86 -8.44 5.03
CA GLU A 11 19.45 -7.12 4.81
C GLU A 11 18.45 -6.14 4.21
N LEU A 12 18.37 -4.94 4.80
CA LEU A 12 17.49 -3.88 4.33
C LEU A 12 18.14 -3.06 3.23
N ALA A 13 17.37 -2.74 2.19
CA ALA A 13 17.78 -1.77 1.19
C ALA A 13 17.82 -0.35 1.78
N MET A 14 18.53 0.56 1.12
CA MET A 14 18.66 1.95 1.61
C MET A 14 17.31 2.64 1.82
N PRO A 15 16.31 2.55 0.90
CA PRO A 15 15.01 3.15 1.14
C PRO A 15 14.29 2.55 2.35
N GLU A 16 14.46 1.26 2.60
CA GLU A 16 13.87 0.57 3.74
C GLU A 16 14.49 1.03 5.06
N LYS A 17 15.81 1.21 5.09
CA LYS A 17 16.52 1.76 6.26
C LYS A 17 16.05 3.17 6.57
N GLY A 18 15.86 3.99 5.53
CA GLY A 18 15.37 5.36 5.68
C GLY A 18 13.96 5.40 6.25
N LEU A 19 13.07 4.56 5.74
CA LEU A 19 11.70 4.46 6.25
C LEU A 19 11.68 4.00 7.70
N LEU A 20 12.47 3.00 8.05
CA LEU A 20 12.56 2.48 9.41
C LEU A 20 13.01 3.56 10.40
N ALA A 21 13.97 4.40 10.01
CA ALA A 21 14.48 5.48 10.84
C ALA A 21 13.45 6.58 11.10
N GLU A 22 12.47 6.77 10.22
CA GLU A 22 11.45 7.81 10.31
C GLU A 22 10.08 7.28 10.76
N LEU A 23 9.98 6.01 11.10
CA LEU A 23 8.70 5.32 11.30
C LEU A 23 7.83 5.96 12.40
N ASP A 24 8.43 6.48 13.43
CA ASP A 24 7.75 7.10 14.57
C ASP A 24 7.59 8.62 14.47
N SER A 25 8.04 9.23 13.38
CA SER A 25 8.01 10.69 13.20
C SER A 25 6.62 11.26 12.89
N GLY A 26 5.74 10.45 12.31
CA GLY A 26 4.42 10.90 11.83
C GLY A 26 4.46 11.69 10.53
N GLY A 27 5.63 11.93 9.95
CA GLY A 27 5.80 12.57 8.65
C GLY A 27 5.79 11.55 7.51
N TYR A 28 5.85 12.09 6.28
CA TYR A 28 6.08 11.25 5.10
C TYR A 28 7.54 10.85 5.01
N HIS A 29 7.80 9.57 4.77
CA HIS A 29 9.09 9.17 4.25
C HIS A 29 9.05 9.28 2.73
N GLN A 30 9.96 10.07 2.17
CA GLN A 30 10.03 10.34 0.74
C GLN A 30 11.17 9.55 0.11
N CYS A 31 10.85 8.74 -0.91
CA CYS A 31 11.85 8.08 -1.74
C CYS A 31 12.21 8.97 -2.93
N GLY A 32 13.50 9.20 -3.14
CA GLY A 32 13.98 10.07 -4.21
C GLY A 32 13.40 11.48 -4.09
N ASP A 33 12.89 12.03 -5.18
CA ASP A 33 12.24 13.34 -5.22
C ASP A 33 10.74 13.29 -4.85
N GLY A 34 10.22 12.13 -4.48
CA GLY A 34 8.83 11.93 -4.13
C GLY A 34 7.87 11.78 -5.30
N SER A 35 8.34 11.90 -6.53
CA SER A 35 7.51 11.67 -7.72
C SER A 35 7.26 10.17 -7.94
N LEU A 36 6.24 9.86 -8.75
CA LEU A 36 5.93 8.48 -9.12
C LEU A 36 7.15 7.82 -9.79
N PRO A 37 7.68 6.72 -9.23
CA PRO A 37 8.83 6.05 -9.83
C PRO A 37 8.43 5.25 -11.08
N THR A 38 9.42 4.95 -11.91
CA THR A 38 9.26 3.97 -12.99
C THR A 38 9.36 2.55 -12.44
N ALA A 39 8.76 1.61 -13.14
CA ALA A 39 8.94 0.18 -12.84
C ALA A 39 10.43 -0.17 -12.98
N GLY A 40 10.97 -0.90 -11.99
CA GLY A 40 12.38 -1.27 -11.98
C GLY A 40 13.30 -0.25 -11.33
N ASP A 41 12.78 0.83 -10.77
CA ASP A 41 13.59 1.83 -10.04
C ASP A 41 14.06 1.25 -8.70
N THR A 42 15.14 0.50 -8.74
CA THR A 42 15.69 -0.19 -7.57
C THR A 42 16.17 0.75 -6.47
N ALA A 43 16.53 1.99 -6.81
CA ALA A 43 16.93 3.00 -5.84
C ALA A 43 15.79 3.44 -4.93
N ARG A 44 14.54 3.19 -5.35
CA ARG A 44 13.32 3.51 -4.60
C ARG A 44 12.51 2.28 -4.21
N ALA A 45 13.07 1.08 -4.40
CA ALA A 45 12.38 -0.16 -4.13
C ALA A 45 12.21 -0.41 -2.63
N ILE A 46 10.98 -0.70 -2.23
CA ILE A 46 10.63 -1.12 -0.89
C ILE A 46 9.80 -2.40 -1.01
N ARG A 47 10.23 -3.45 -0.31
CA ARG A 47 9.53 -4.73 -0.35
C ARG A 47 8.21 -4.67 0.39
N ALA A 48 7.16 -5.22 -0.21
CA ALA A 48 5.85 -5.34 0.42
C ALA A 48 5.91 -6.11 1.73
N SER A 49 6.74 -7.16 1.80
CA SER A 49 6.94 -7.93 3.02
C SER A 49 7.51 -7.09 4.17
N PHE A 50 8.38 -6.14 3.87
CA PHE A 50 8.90 -5.19 4.85
C PHE A 50 7.80 -4.22 5.33
N LEU A 51 7.02 -3.65 4.42
CA LEU A 51 5.88 -2.78 4.78
C LEU A 51 4.88 -3.51 5.67
N ARG A 52 4.61 -4.77 5.36
CA ARG A 52 3.70 -5.60 6.15
C ARG A 52 4.17 -5.75 7.59
N LEU A 53 5.45 -5.97 7.82
CA LEU A 53 6.02 -6.06 9.17
C LEU A 53 5.83 -4.76 9.95
N LEU A 54 6.04 -3.61 9.30
CA LEU A 54 5.84 -2.31 9.93
C LEU A 54 4.38 -2.09 10.32
N LEU A 55 3.46 -2.44 9.44
CA LEU A 55 2.03 -2.26 9.66
C LEU A 55 1.49 -3.20 10.75
N LEU A 56 2.01 -4.41 10.84
CA LEU A 56 1.59 -5.38 11.84
C LEU A 56 2.29 -5.19 13.20
N GLY A 57 3.25 -4.28 13.29
CA GLY A 57 3.96 -4.01 14.55
C GLY A 57 4.84 -5.18 14.99
N ALA A 58 5.73 -5.65 14.09
CA ALA A 58 6.67 -6.71 14.42
C ALA A 58 7.47 -6.35 15.69
N PRO A 59 7.84 -7.34 16.51
CA PRO A 59 8.44 -7.07 17.85
C PRO A 59 9.80 -6.39 17.79
N ASP A 60 10.50 -6.51 16.68
CA ASP A 60 11.85 -5.95 16.50
C ASP A 60 11.86 -4.70 15.60
N VAL A 61 10.71 -4.06 15.39
CA VAL A 61 10.60 -2.77 14.70
C VAL A 61 10.16 -1.68 15.68
N PRO A 62 10.53 -0.40 15.42
CA PRO A 62 9.99 0.71 16.20
C PRO A 62 8.46 0.79 16.06
N ARG A 63 7.83 1.34 17.07
CA ARG A 63 6.38 1.54 17.02
C ARG A 63 6.02 2.52 15.90
N LEU A 64 5.05 2.12 15.09
CA LEU A 64 4.48 2.99 14.07
C LEU A 64 3.75 4.17 14.74
N HIS A 65 3.98 5.38 14.23
CA HIS A 65 3.29 6.57 14.71
C HIS A 65 1.76 6.43 14.52
N GLU A 66 0.99 7.10 15.38
CA GLU A 66 -0.48 7.04 15.35
C GLU A 66 -1.09 7.51 14.03
N LYS A 67 -0.39 8.37 13.29
CA LYS A 67 -0.80 8.78 11.93
C LYS A 67 -0.66 7.67 10.90
N GLY A 68 -0.08 6.55 11.25
CA GLY A 68 0.09 5.41 10.39
C GLY A 68 1.34 5.47 9.51
N LEU A 69 1.37 4.57 8.55
CA LEU A 69 2.45 4.49 7.56
C LEU A 69 2.24 5.56 6.48
N ARG A 70 3.24 6.42 6.31
CA ARG A 70 3.17 7.52 5.33
C ARG A 70 4.40 7.52 4.44
N LEU A 71 4.23 7.05 3.22
CA LEU A 71 5.29 6.81 2.26
C LEU A 71 4.96 7.49 0.93
N ARG A 72 5.97 8.10 0.29
CA ARG A 72 5.82 8.76 -1.01
C ARG A 72 6.96 8.39 -1.95
N GLY A 73 6.61 8.17 -3.22
CA GLY A 73 7.60 7.99 -4.29
C GLY A 73 8.30 6.64 -4.28
N ALA A 74 7.74 5.61 -3.65
CA ALA A 74 8.33 4.29 -3.59
C ALA A 74 7.87 3.38 -4.72
N TRP A 75 8.76 2.49 -5.16
CA TRP A 75 8.41 1.33 -5.95
C TRP A 75 8.21 0.15 -5.00
N VAL A 76 6.95 -0.24 -4.80
CA VAL A 76 6.59 -1.33 -3.88
C VAL A 76 6.68 -2.65 -4.64
N THR A 77 7.60 -3.52 -4.21
CA THR A 77 7.85 -4.81 -4.85
C THR A 77 7.23 -5.95 -4.06
N GLY A 78 6.67 -6.92 -4.78
CA GLY A 78 5.97 -8.04 -4.17
C GLY A 78 4.53 -7.69 -3.76
N ILE A 79 3.83 -8.68 -3.25
CA ILE A 79 2.41 -8.54 -2.89
C ILE A 79 2.30 -8.01 -1.47
N LEU A 80 1.69 -6.84 -1.31
CA LEU A 80 1.29 -6.36 0.02
C LEU A 80 -0.05 -7.00 0.36
N ASP A 81 0.03 -8.10 1.08
CA ASP A 81 -1.12 -8.90 1.48
C ASP A 81 -1.44 -8.62 2.95
N LEU A 82 -2.55 -7.92 3.17
CA LEU A 82 -3.07 -7.59 4.49
C LEU A 82 -4.43 -8.25 4.73
N GLU A 83 -4.72 -9.34 4.02
CA GLU A 83 -5.96 -10.08 4.19
C GLU A 83 -6.16 -10.48 5.65
N GLU A 84 -7.36 -10.20 6.16
CA GLU A 84 -7.78 -10.46 7.55
C GLU A 84 -6.95 -9.79 8.64
N CYS A 85 -6.01 -8.91 8.30
CA CYS A 85 -5.29 -8.11 9.28
C CYS A 85 -6.23 -7.03 9.86
N ARG A 86 -6.28 -6.93 11.17
CA ARG A 86 -7.20 -6.05 11.89
C ARG A 86 -6.45 -4.98 12.67
N ASP A 87 -7.16 -3.93 13.04
CA ASP A 87 -6.64 -2.84 13.88
C ASP A 87 -5.38 -2.18 13.29
N LEU A 88 -5.31 -2.11 11.97
CA LEU A 88 -4.22 -1.43 11.31
C LEU A 88 -4.42 0.09 11.37
N HIS A 89 -3.33 0.82 11.57
CA HIS A 89 -3.30 2.27 11.45
C HIS A 89 -3.55 2.71 10.00
N GLY A 90 -3.62 4.02 9.79
CA GLY A 90 -3.75 4.58 8.45
C GLY A 90 -2.61 4.15 7.54
N ILE A 91 -2.94 3.93 6.26
CA ILE A 91 -1.99 3.55 5.23
C ILE A 91 -2.03 4.64 4.16
N THR A 92 -0.94 5.39 4.03
CA THR A 92 -0.77 6.43 3.03
C THR A 92 0.41 6.11 2.14
N LEU A 93 0.14 5.74 0.89
CA LEU A 93 1.14 5.39 -0.11
C LEU A 93 0.91 6.31 -1.32
N ALA A 94 1.42 7.54 -1.23
CA ALA A 94 1.23 8.57 -2.24
C ALA A 94 2.31 8.48 -3.32
N ASP A 95 1.93 8.68 -4.57
CA ASP A 95 2.85 8.67 -5.72
C ASP A 95 3.76 7.43 -5.73
N CYS A 96 3.20 6.29 -5.35
CA CYS A 96 3.89 5.00 -5.32
C CYS A 96 3.48 4.14 -6.52
N ARG A 97 4.40 3.32 -7.00
CA ARG A 97 4.11 2.31 -8.03
C ARG A 97 4.21 0.92 -7.41
N PHE A 98 3.21 0.11 -7.66
CA PHE A 98 3.15 -1.27 -7.18
C PHE A 98 3.39 -2.24 -8.35
N ASP A 99 4.21 -3.27 -8.14
CA ASP A 99 4.36 -4.33 -9.12
C ASP A 99 3.27 -5.41 -9.04
N SER A 100 2.52 -5.43 -7.95
CA SER A 100 1.49 -6.43 -7.67
C SER A 100 0.25 -5.78 -7.07
N PRO A 101 -0.93 -6.41 -7.15
CA PRO A 101 -2.15 -5.88 -6.54
C PRO A 101 -2.01 -5.73 -5.02
N LEU A 102 -2.69 -4.71 -4.48
CA LEU A 102 -2.82 -4.52 -3.04
C LEU A 102 -4.01 -5.34 -2.53
N ILE A 103 -3.79 -6.17 -1.51
CA ILE A 103 -4.79 -7.07 -0.97
C ILE A 103 -5.20 -6.62 0.43
N LEU A 104 -6.47 -6.25 0.58
CA LEU A 104 -7.08 -5.76 1.81
C LEU A 104 -8.39 -6.49 2.13
N ARG A 105 -8.56 -7.72 1.65
CA ARG A 105 -9.78 -8.51 1.90
C ARG A 105 -9.99 -8.69 3.39
N SER A 106 -11.18 -8.34 3.87
CA SER A 106 -11.56 -8.47 5.29
C SER A 106 -10.58 -7.80 6.26
N ALA A 107 -9.78 -6.85 5.78
CA ALA A 107 -8.87 -6.08 6.62
C ALA A 107 -9.64 -5.00 7.39
N GLY A 108 -9.11 -4.62 8.55
CA GLY A 108 -9.60 -3.48 9.34
C GLY A 108 -8.51 -2.42 9.42
N ILE A 109 -8.77 -1.23 8.90
CA ILE A 109 -7.81 -0.12 8.84
C ILE A 109 -8.44 1.19 9.32
N ASP A 110 -7.62 2.14 9.72
CA ASP A 110 -8.12 3.47 10.04
C ASP A 110 -8.49 4.24 8.76
N SER A 111 -7.58 4.29 7.80
CA SER A 111 -7.80 4.95 6.50
C SER A 111 -6.85 4.41 5.45
N LEU A 112 -7.21 4.62 4.18
CA LEU A 112 -6.38 4.27 3.02
C LEU A 112 -6.28 5.45 2.08
N LEU A 113 -5.06 5.93 1.82
CA LEU A 113 -4.78 6.99 0.87
C LEU A 113 -3.72 6.51 -0.12
N LEU A 114 -4.09 6.44 -1.39
CA LEU A 114 -3.21 6.00 -2.47
C LEU A 114 -3.03 7.07 -3.55
N ASP A 115 -3.27 8.33 -3.21
CA ASP A 115 -3.29 9.44 -4.17
C ASP A 115 -2.05 9.46 -5.08
N GLY A 116 -2.28 9.56 -6.39
CA GLY A 116 -1.20 9.62 -7.38
C GLY A 116 -0.50 8.30 -7.69
N SER A 117 -0.92 7.20 -7.08
CA SER A 117 -0.26 5.90 -7.22
C SER A 117 -0.75 5.11 -8.42
N VAL A 118 0.06 4.14 -8.86
CA VAL A 118 -0.25 3.20 -9.94
C VAL A 118 -0.18 1.78 -9.40
N LEU A 119 -1.25 1.01 -9.57
CA LEU A 119 -1.29 -0.37 -9.11
C LEU A 119 -2.02 -1.29 -10.10
N PRO A 120 -1.64 -2.59 -10.16
CA PRO A 120 -2.28 -3.56 -11.06
C PRO A 120 -3.68 -3.99 -10.59
N GLY A 121 -4.07 -3.65 -9.37
CA GLY A 121 -5.38 -3.99 -8.85
C GLY A 121 -5.50 -3.68 -7.37
N LEU A 122 -6.74 -3.62 -6.90
CA LEU A 122 -7.08 -3.42 -5.49
C LEU A 122 -8.17 -4.43 -5.10
N ALA A 123 -7.80 -5.38 -4.26
CA ALA A 123 -8.71 -6.38 -3.72
C ALA A 123 -9.07 -6.00 -2.29
N ALA A 124 -10.24 -5.40 -2.12
CA ALA A 124 -10.67 -4.84 -0.83
C ALA A 124 -12.10 -5.30 -0.46
N GLU A 125 -12.46 -6.52 -0.84
CA GLU A 125 -13.74 -7.11 -0.46
C GLU A 125 -13.86 -7.17 1.07
N ARG A 126 -14.97 -6.73 1.60
CA ARG A 126 -15.25 -6.68 3.04
C ARG A 126 -14.22 -5.89 3.86
N LEU A 127 -13.51 -4.96 3.22
CA LEU A 127 -12.67 -4.00 3.93
C LEU A 127 -13.51 -3.19 4.92
N GLN A 128 -12.99 -2.98 6.11
CA GLN A 128 -13.57 -2.07 7.11
C GLN A 128 -12.60 -0.93 7.35
N ALA A 129 -12.99 0.29 6.97
CA ALA A 129 -12.21 1.49 7.20
C ALA A 129 -12.97 2.44 8.11
N LYS A 130 -12.33 2.85 9.21
CA LYS A 130 -12.92 3.82 10.16
C LYS A 130 -12.98 5.22 9.59
N GLY A 131 -12.07 5.55 8.67
CA GLY A 131 -12.05 6.78 7.92
C GLY A 131 -12.35 6.56 6.45
N GLY A 132 -11.80 7.41 5.60
CA GLY A 132 -12.02 7.36 4.16
C GLY A 132 -11.05 6.45 3.40
N VAL A 133 -11.44 6.18 2.16
CA VAL A 133 -10.57 5.60 1.14
C VAL A 133 -10.38 6.64 0.04
N HIS A 134 -9.16 7.14 -0.12
CA HIS A 134 -8.83 8.19 -1.08
C HIS A 134 -7.96 7.61 -2.20
N LEU A 135 -8.49 7.69 -3.41
CA LEU A 135 -7.87 7.19 -4.63
C LEU A 135 -7.82 8.31 -5.68
N ARG A 136 -7.38 9.50 -5.29
CA ARG A 136 -7.30 10.65 -6.21
C ARG A 136 -6.15 10.46 -7.18
N ALA A 137 -6.44 10.67 -8.46
CA ALA A 137 -5.45 10.56 -9.54
C ALA A 137 -4.71 9.21 -9.51
N VAL A 138 -5.37 8.16 -9.06
CA VAL A 138 -4.85 6.80 -9.05
C VAL A 138 -5.10 6.14 -10.40
N GLU A 139 -4.11 5.43 -10.89
CA GLU A 139 -4.24 4.61 -12.08
C GLU A 139 -4.23 3.13 -11.68
N ILE A 140 -5.31 2.42 -11.98
CA ILE A 140 -5.43 1.00 -11.71
C ILE A 140 -5.53 0.24 -13.03
N ASP A 141 -4.49 -0.53 -13.32
CA ASP A 141 -4.41 -1.38 -14.50
C ASP A 141 -4.93 -2.78 -14.16
N GLY A 142 -6.23 -2.89 -13.98
CA GLY A 142 -6.87 -4.12 -13.54
C GLY A 142 -8.22 -3.86 -12.88
N ALA A 143 -8.52 -4.59 -11.81
CA ALA A 143 -9.80 -4.52 -11.13
C ALA A 143 -9.70 -3.82 -9.77
N ILE A 144 -10.74 -3.07 -9.43
CA ILE A 144 -11.04 -2.67 -8.05
C ILE A 144 -12.19 -3.54 -7.56
N ASP A 145 -12.03 -4.15 -6.41
CA ASP A 145 -13.11 -4.91 -5.77
C ASP A 145 -13.35 -4.38 -4.36
N LEU A 146 -14.49 -3.75 -4.16
CA LEU A 146 -14.93 -3.19 -2.89
C LEU A 146 -16.23 -3.84 -2.40
N ARG A 147 -16.56 -5.03 -2.90
CA ARG A 147 -17.81 -5.72 -2.52
C ARG A 147 -17.84 -5.96 -1.01
N GLY A 148 -18.92 -5.53 -0.37
CA GLY A 148 -19.10 -5.69 1.07
C GLY A 148 -18.20 -4.81 1.93
N ALA A 149 -17.47 -3.87 1.35
CA ALA A 149 -16.65 -2.92 2.11
C ALA A 149 -17.54 -1.96 2.91
N LEU A 150 -17.10 -1.65 4.12
CA LEU A 150 -17.76 -0.71 5.02
C LEU A 150 -16.80 0.45 5.32
N LEU A 151 -17.16 1.64 4.88
CA LEU A 151 -16.36 2.84 5.04
C LEU A 151 -17.16 3.83 5.90
N ASP A 152 -16.61 4.24 7.05
CA ASP A 152 -17.25 5.26 7.87
C ASP A 152 -16.96 6.69 7.35
N GLY A 153 -15.95 6.83 6.50
CA GLY A 153 -15.63 8.07 5.81
C GLY A 153 -15.95 8.02 4.32
N ASP A 154 -15.37 8.95 3.59
CA ASP A 154 -15.64 9.12 2.17
C ASP A 154 -14.86 8.15 1.29
N LEU A 155 -15.44 7.77 0.15
CA LEU A 155 -14.74 7.18 -0.97
C LEU A 155 -14.48 8.28 -2.01
N VAL A 156 -13.21 8.61 -2.23
CA VAL A 156 -12.83 9.69 -3.16
C VAL A 156 -12.06 9.09 -4.34
N LEU A 157 -12.58 9.33 -5.55
CA LEU A 157 -12.06 8.76 -6.80
C LEU A 157 -11.67 9.84 -7.82
N ASP A 158 -11.58 11.09 -7.41
CA ASP A 158 -11.35 12.23 -8.30
C ASP A 158 -10.12 12.05 -9.19
N GLY A 159 -10.29 12.14 -10.49
CA GLY A 159 -9.21 12.06 -11.46
C GLY A 159 -8.57 10.67 -11.58
N SER A 160 -9.15 9.65 -10.96
CA SER A 160 -8.65 8.29 -11.07
C SER A 160 -9.11 7.61 -12.36
N SER A 161 -8.33 6.63 -12.82
CA SER A 161 -8.65 5.81 -13.98
C SER A 161 -8.48 4.34 -13.66
N VAL A 162 -9.43 3.54 -14.14
CA VAL A 162 -9.38 2.08 -14.04
C VAL A 162 -9.39 1.51 -15.45
N VAL A 163 -8.29 0.90 -15.83
CA VAL A 163 -8.15 0.24 -17.14
C VAL A 163 -8.29 -1.25 -16.92
N ALA A 164 -9.47 -1.78 -17.14
CA ALA A 164 -9.66 -3.22 -17.15
C ALA A 164 -8.96 -3.82 -18.37
N ALA A 165 -8.15 -4.86 -18.15
CA ALA A 165 -7.62 -5.62 -19.26
C ALA A 165 -8.80 -6.10 -20.13
N SER A 166 -8.83 -5.70 -21.40
CA SER A 166 -9.84 -6.16 -22.32
C SER A 166 -9.69 -7.68 -22.47
N ARG A 167 -10.60 -8.43 -21.90
CA ARG A 167 -10.74 -9.83 -22.24
C ARG A 167 -11.29 -9.86 -23.66
N SER A 168 -10.42 -10.09 -24.64
CA SER A 168 -10.90 -10.48 -25.96
C SER A 168 -11.55 -11.85 -25.78
N THR A 169 -12.88 -11.88 -25.77
CA THR A 169 -13.61 -13.13 -25.96
C THR A 169 -13.34 -13.59 -27.39
N PRO A 170 -12.75 -14.78 -27.59
CA PRO A 170 -12.61 -15.29 -28.95
C PRO A 170 -13.99 -15.44 -29.57
N PRO A 171 -14.15 -15.10 -30.87
CA PRO A 171 -15.43 -15.29 -31.54
C PRO A 171 -15.81 -16.77 -31.48
N ILE A 172 -17.05 -17.01 -31.13
CA ILE A 172 -17.64 -18.36 -31.11
C ILE A 172 -17.78 -18.87 -32.57
#